data_876294af2dc08717d5fe00b7bd6252e1
#
_entry.id   876294af2dc08717d5fe00b7bd6252e1
#
_cell.length_a   1.000
_cell.length_b   1.000
_cell.length_c   1.000
_cell.angle_alpha   90.00
_cell.angle_beta   90.00
_cell.angle_gamma   90.00
#
_symmetry.space_group_name_H-M   'P 1'
#
loop_
_entity.id
_entity.type
_entity.pdbx_description
1 polymer ?
#
loop_
_entity_poly.entity_id
_entity_poly.type
_entity_poly.pdbx_seq_one_letter_code
_entity_poly.pdbx_strand_id
1 'polypeptide(L)'
;MSSATEDVAKGMQVLRAGELVLEPLVVAHADAMFAVLREPALYRYLDAPAPPSVDHLRSVYARQQRRRSPDGTQTWLNWVVRPGGADPIGFVQATITPARTAWVGFVFSSAHWGHGYAFAAMQAMLAQLDSAYSVTSCFATVEAGNLRSIRLLERLGFHADARPDLVGDQQSPNDLLFSRGRDESRSPAGSLEQGG
;
A
#
# COMPACT_ATOMS: atom_id res chain seq x y z
N MET A 1 -21.91 -8.92 -13.25
CA MET A 1 -20.47 -8.54 -13.29
C MET A 1 -19.86 -8.31 -11.89
N SER A 2 -20.49 -8.81 -10.81
CA SER A 2 -20.06 -8.58 -9.41
C SER A 2 -19.12 -9.66 -8.84
N SER A 3 -19.07 -10.84 -9.44
CA SER A 3 -18.40 -12.03 -8.87
C SER A 3 -16.85 -11.97 -8.90
N ALA A 4 -16.26 -11.46 -9.97
CA ALA A 4 -14.79 -11.45 -10.13
C ALA A 4 -14.08 -10.52 -9.13
N THR A 5 -14.73 -9.42 -8.72
CA THR A 5 -14.18 -8.46 -7.75
C THR A 5 -14.29 -8.96 -6.31
N GLU A 6 -15.25 -9.86 -6.03
CA GLU A 6 -15.40 -10.47 -4.70
C GLU A 6 -14.34 -11.52 -4.39
N ASP A 7 -13.95 -12.32 -5.38
CA ASP A 7 -12.91 -13.33 -5.22
C ASP A 7 -11.52 -12.73 -5.03
N VAL A 8 -11.25 -11.59 -5.67
CA VAL A 8 -9.96 -10.89 -5.61
C VAL A 8 -9.64 -10.37 -4.19
N ALA A 9 -10.63 -9.84 -3.46
CA ALA A 9 -10.40 -9.34 -2.10
C ALA A 9 -10.30 -10.46 -1.04
N LYS A 10 -10.93 -11.60 -1.27
CA LYS A 10 -10.85 -12.78 -0.40
C LYS A 10 -9.50 -13.48 -0.46
N GLY A 11 -8.75 -13.29 -1.54
CA GLY A 11 -7.47 -13.95 -1.82
C GLY A 11 -6.22 -13.21 -1.37
N MET A 12 -6.32 -12.19 -0.48
CA MET A 12 -5.11 -11.55 0.05
C MET A 12 -4.18 -12.57 0.70
N GLN A 13 -2.96 -12.67 0.19
CA GLN A 13 -1.96 -13.62 0.66
C GLN A 13 -0.95 -12.92 1.58
N VAL A 14 -0.30 -13.72 2.43
CA VAL A 14 0.91 -13.33 3.12
C VAL A 14 2.02 -13.17 2.08
N LEU A 15 2.69 -12.00 2.07
CA LEU A 15 3.81 -11.74 1.19
C LEU A 15 5.12 -11.86 2.00
N ARG A 16 6.20 -12.20 1.29
CA ARG A 16 7.55 -12.27 1.87
C ARG A 16 8.51 -11.40 1.06
N ALA A 17 9.35 -10.65 1.77
CA ALA A 17 10.37 -9.80 1.18
C ALA A 17 11.65 -9.87 2.01
N GLY A 18 12.55 -10.80 1.65
CA GLY A 18 13.72 -11.13 2.48
C GLY A 18 13.26 -11.66 3.85
N GLU A 19 13.73 -11.01 4.92
CA GLU A 19 13.32 -11.32 6.29
C GLU A 19 11.93 -10.81 6.67
N LEU A 20 11.30 -9.96 5.84
CA LEU A 20 10.00 -9.37 6.14
C LEU A 20 8.86 -10.33 5.80
N VAL A 21 7.86 -10.33 6.68
CA VAL A 21 6.56 -10.94 6.47
C VAL A 21 5.52 -9.82 6.43
N LEU A 22 4.73 -9.79 5.36
CA LEU A 22 3.61 -8.87 5.18
C LEU A 22 2.33 -9.67 5.38
N GLU A 23 1.69 -9.49 6.52
CA GLU A 23 0.47 -10.20 6.88
C GLU A 23 -0.76 -9.37 6.49
N PRO A 24 -1.77 -9.97 5.81
CA PRO A 24 -3.03 -9.29 5.59
C PRO A 24 -3.58 -8.71 6.89
N LEU A 25 -3.88 -7.41 6.90
CA LEU A 25 -4.33 -6.70 8.08
C LEU A 25 -5.64 -7.29 8.60
N VAL A 26 -5.68 -7.55 9.90
CA VAL A 26 -6.88 -7.96 10.66
C VAL A 26 -6.97 -7.18 11.97
N VAL A 27 -8.15 -7.22 12.62
CA VAL A 27 -8.40 -6.49 13.89
C VAL A 27 -7.39 -6.87 14.97
N ALA A 28 -6.94 -8.12 15.03
CA ALA A 28 -5.99 -8.61 16.03
C ALA A 28 -4.62 -7.87 15.98
N HIS A 29 -4.27 -7.23 14.87
CA HIS A 29 -3.05 -6.43 14.77
C HIS A 29 -3.12 -5.08 15.51
N ALA A 30 -4.32 -4.63 15.94
CA ALA A 30 -4.50 -3.27 16.42
C ALA A 30 -3.65 -2.93 17.65
N ASP A 31 -3.51 -3.85 18.61
CA ASP A 31 -2.76 -3.62 19.83
C ASP A 31 -1.27 -3.36 19.54
N ALA A 32 -0.64 -4.25 18.78
CA ALA A 32 0.76 -4.10 18.40
C ALA A 32 0.99 -2.89 17.48
N MET A 33 0.10 -2.67 16.52
CA MET A 33 0.19 -1.52 15.61
C MET A 33 -0.10 -0.19 16.29
N PHE A 34 -0.87 -0.16 17.37
CA PHE A 34 -1.08 1.07 18.14
C PHE A 34 0.24 1.59 18.74
N ALA A 35 1.11 0.69 19.22
CA ALA A 35 2.43 1.07 19.71
C ALA A 35 3.28 1.74 18.60
N VAL A 36 3.21 1.26 17.37
CA VAL A 36 3.86 1.85 16.19
C VAL A 36 3.23 3.20 15.83
N LEU A 37 1.90 3.23 15.70
CA LEU A 37 1.17 4.38 15.14
C LEU A 37 1.00 5.55 16.12
N ARG A 38 1.30 5.40 17.42
CA ARG A 38 1.32 6.51 18.38
C ARG A 38 2.60 7.34 18.32
N GLU A 39 3.58 6.96 17.52
CA GLU A 39 4.87 7.63 17.42
C GLU A 39 4.73 9.02 16.77
N PRO A 40 5.04 10.16 17.47
CA PRO A 40 4.82 11.49 16.91
C PRO A 40 5.62 11.78 15.64
N ALA A 41 6.80 11.16 15.46
CA ALA A 41 7.65 11.37 14.31
C ALA A 41 6.98 10.97 12.98
N LEU A 42 6.01 10.06 13.00
CA LEU A 42 5.26 9.62 11.82
C LEU A 42 4.38 10.74 11.24
N TYR A 43 3.87 11.61 12.12
CA TYR A 43 2.87 12.63 11.77
C TYR A 43 3.46 13.96 11.32
N ARG A 44 4.80 14.02 11.17
CA ARG A 44 5.45 15.22 10.66
C ARG A 44 5.04 15.56 9.21
N TYR A 45 4.68 14.56 8.44
CA TYR A 45 4.34 14.64 7.01
C TYR A 45 3.04 13.91 6.65
N LEU A 46 2.21 13.60 7.64
CA LEU A 46 0.92 12.96 7.43
C LEU A 46 -0.18 13.92 7.87
N ASP A 47 -1.14 14.17 6.99
CA ASP A 47 -2.31 15.01 7.29
C ASP A 47 -3.37 14.30 8.14
N ALA A 48 -3.01 13.24 8.83
CA ALA A 48 -3.90 12.50 9.71
C ALA A 48 -3.37 12.50 11.13
N PRO A 49 -4.22 12.64 12.15
CA PRO A 49 -3.79 12.52 13.54
C PRO A 49 -3.45 11.09 13.92
N ALA A 50 -2.62 10.95 14.97
CA ALA A 50 -2.41 9.65 15.59
C ALA A 50 -3.73 9.03 16.06
N PRO A 51 -3.89 7.69 16.02
CA PRO A 51 -5.10 7.05 16.54
C PRO A 51 -5.24 7.39 18.04
N PRO A 52 -6.42 7.88 18.48
CA PRO A 52 -6.60 8.37 19.84
C PRO A 52 -6.61 7.23 20.88
N SER A 53 -6.94 6.01 20.47
CA SER A 53 -6.97 4.82 21.32
C SER A 53 -6.83 3.52 20.51
N VAL A 54 -6.51 2.44 21.20
CA VAL A 54 -6.51 1.09 20.63
C VAL A 54 -7.91 0.71 20.13
N ASP A 55 -8.97 1.05 20.84
CA ASP A 55 -10.35 0.72 20.45
C ASP A 55 -10.77 1.48 19.19
N HIS A 56 -10.32 2.72 19.03
CA HIS A 56 -10.49 3.45 17.78
C HIS A 56 -9.78 2.70 16.63
N LEU A 57 -8.53 2.29 16.84
CA LEU A 57 -7.77 1.56 15.83
C LEU A 57 -8.40 0.20 15.49
N ARG A 58 -8.91 -0.54 16.49
CA ARG A 58 -9.68 -1.78 16.26
C ARG A 58 -10.90 -1.53 15.37
N SER A 59 -11.61 -0.42 15.58
CA SER A 59 -12.76 -0.02 14.76
C SER A 59 -12.36 0.32 13.32
N VAL A 60 -11.22 1.00 13.13
CA VAL A 60 -10.64 1.27 11.80
C VAL A 60 -10.28 -0.04 11.11
N TYR A 61 -9.56 -0.93 11.80
CA TYR A 61 -9.12 -2.21 11.25
C TYR A 61 -10.29 -3.15 10.94
N ALA A 62 -11.38 -3.12 11.71
CA ALA A 62 -12.60 -3.85 11.41
C ALA A 62 -13.23 -3.43 10.07
N ARG A 63 -13.14 -2.14 9.72
CA ARG A 63 -13.57 -1.64 8.41
C ARG A 63 -12.59 -2.07 7.31
N GLN A 64 -11.29 -1.88 7.51
CA GLN A 64 -10.25 -2.22 6.53
C GLN A 64 -10.16 -3.73 6.26
N GLN A 65 -10.41 -4.56 7.27
CA GLN A 65 -10.45 -6.02 7.15
C GLN A 65 -11.53 -6.50 6.19
N ARG A 66 -12.58 -5.69 5.93
CA ARG A 66 -13.61 -6.00 4.91
C ARG A 66 -13.04 -5.95 3.49
N ARG A 67 -11.88 -5.29 3.31
CA ARG A 67 -11.16 -5.16 2.04
C ARG A 67 -11.93 -4.47 0.94
N ARG A 68 -12.96 -3.70 1.29
CA ARG A 68 -13.82 -2.95 0.39
C ARG A 68 -14.24 -1.63 0.99
N SER A 69 -14.40 -0.62 0.11
CA SER A 69 -15.07 0.62 0.48
C SER A 69 -16.53 0.37 0.88
N PRO A 70 -17.17 1.26 1.65
CA PRO A 70 -18.57 1.13 2.07
C PRO A 70 -19.55 0.99 0.91
N ASP A 71 -19.29 1.67 -0.22
CA ASP A 71 -20.07 1.60 -1.46
C ASP A 71 -19.71 0.36 -2.34
N GLY A 72 -18.70 -0.41 -1.94
CA GLY A 72 -18.26 -1.60 -2.65
C GLY A 72 -17.49 -1.35 -3.94
N THR A 73 -17.17 -0.10 -4.29
CA THR A 73 -16.53 0.25 -5.57
C THR A 73 -15.02 0.04 -5.57
N GLN A 74 -14.37 0.17 -4.41
CA GLN A 74 -12.93 0.07 -4.27
C GLN A 74 -12.54 -1.21 -3.50
N THR A 75 -11.38 -1.77 -3.85
CA THR A 75 -10.74 -2.84 -3.08
C THR A 75 -9.64 -2.26 -2.21
N TRP A 76 -9.70 -2.53 -0.91
CA TRP A 76 -8.75 -2.06 0.09
C TRP A 76 -7.82 -3.17 0.51
N LEU A 77 -6.55 -3.05 0.20
CA LEU A 77 -5.51 -4.01 0.54
C LEU A 77 -4.55 -3.38 1.54
N ASN A 78 -4.43 -4.00 2.71
CA ASN A 78 -3.56 -3.52 3.77
C ASN A 78 -2.75 -4.69 4.31
N TRP A 79 -1.43 -4.54 4.42
CA TRP A 79 -0.54 -5.53 5.03
C TRP A 79 0.22 -4.91 6.18
N VAL A 80 0.15 -5.55 7.33
CA VAL A 80 1.04 -5.27 8.45
C VAL A 80 2.39 -5.89 8.16
N VAL A 81 3.46 -5.15 8.35
CA VAL A 81 4.84 -5.56 8.06
C VAL A 81 5.57 -5.84 9.34
N ARG A 82 6.20 -7.02 9.41
CA ARG A 82 7.09 -7.40 10.52
C ARG A 82 8.33 -8.12 10.02
N PRO A 83 9.50 -7.94 10.66
CA PRO A 83 10.62 -8.85 10.52
C PRO A 83 10.23 -10.24 11.04
N GLY A 84 10.78 -11.31 10.50
CA GLY A 84 10.40 -12.67 10.83
C GLY A 84 10.32 -12.94 12.33
N GLY A 85 9.10 -13.21 12.84
CA GLY A 85 8.83 -13.53 14.24
C GLY A 85 8.87 -12.37 15.24
N ALA A 86 9.15 -11.13 14.80
CA ALA A 86 9.17 -9.95 15.66
C ALA A 86 7.84 -9.18 15.64
N ASP A 87 7.76 -8.12 16.47
CA ASP A 87 6.62 -7.20 16.47
C ASP A 87 6.48 -6.44 15.15
N PRO A 88 5.27 -5.96 14.82
CA PRO A 88 5.04 -5.11 13.66
C PRO A 88 5.89 -3.84 13.69
N ILE A 89 6.41 -3.46 12.54
CA ILE A 89 7.21 -2.25 12.36
C ILE A 89 6.53 -1.19 11.49
N GLY A 90 5.38 -1.52 10.88
CA GLY A 90 4.67 -0.62 9.99
C GLY A 90 3.63 -1.35 9.15
N PHE A 91 3.15 -0.67 8.12
CA PHE A 91 2.22 -1.24 7.13
C PHE A 91 2.47 -0.69 5.73
N VAL A 92 1.99 -1.43 4.73
CA VAL A 92 1.80 -0.97 3.35
C VAL A 92 0.35 -1.16 2.96
N GLN A 93 -0.16 -0.27 2.10
CA GLN A 93 -1.56 -0.30 1.68
C GLN A 93 -1.72 0.01 0.21
N ALA A 94 -2.81 -0.49 -0.38
CA ALA A 94 -3.26 -0.13 -1.71
C ALA A 94 -4.79 -0.02 -1.75
N THR A 95 -5.29 1.03 -2.40
CA THR A 95 -6.71 1.19 -2.73
C THR A 95 -6.86 1.04 -4.24
N ILE A 96 -7.47 -0.06 -4.69
CA ILE A 96 -7.67 -0.34 -6.11
C ILE A 96 -9.04 0.20 -6.53
N THR A 97 -9.04 0.98 -7.61
CA THR A 97 -10.25 1.55 -8.21
C THR A 97 -10.85 0.62 -9.27
N PRO A 98 -12.11 0.85 -9.71
CA PRO A 98 -12.72 0.12 -10.82
C PRO A 98 -11.92 0.22 -12.15
N ALA A 99 -11.17 1.30 -12.33
CA ALA A 99 -10.30 1.53 -13.49
C ALA A 99 -8.99 0.70 -13.46
N ARG A 100 -8.82 -0.18 -12.45
CA ARG A 100 -7.59 -0.96 -12.21
C ARG A 100 -6.35 -0.08 -11.97
N THR A 101 -6.56 1.09 -11.42
CA THR A 101 -5.49 1.91 -10.85
C THR A 101 -5.42 1.70 -9.35
N ALA A 102 -4.26 1.90 -8.74
CA ALA A 102 -4.11 1.75 -7.29
C ALA A 102 -3.47 2.99 -6.67
N TRP A 103 -4.05 3.49 -5.60
CA TRP A 103 -3.42 4.42 -4.69
C TRP A 103 -2.64 3.65 -3.64
N VAL A 104 -1.36 3.93 -3.51
CA VAL A 104 -0.48 3.19 -2.60
C VAL A 104 0.08 4.09 -1.50
N GLY A 105 0.31 3.50 -0.32
CA GLY A 105 0.88 4.20 0.82
C GLY A 105 1.63 3.26 1.76
N PHE A 106 2.46 3.83 2.61
CA PHE A 106 3.24 3.10 3.59
C PHE A 106 3.54 3.95 4.83
N VAL A 107 3.61 3.31 5.98
CA VAL A 107 4.05 3.92 7.24
C VAL A 107 4.94 2.92 7.98
N PHE A 108 6.09 3.38 8.46
CA PHE A 108 7.05 2.58 9.24
C PHE A 108 7.55 3.36 10.45
N SER A 109 7.67 2.69 11.60
CA SER A 109 8.29 3.24 12.81
C SER A 109 9.66 3.84 12.52
N SER A 110 9.95 4.99 13.13
CA SER A 110 11.19 5.73 12.91
C SER A 110 12.44 4.94 13.30
N ALA A 111 12.33 4.05 14.27
CA ALA A 111 13.41 3.16 14.68
C ALA A 111 13.88 2.21 13.55
N HIS A 112 13.04 2.01 12.52
CA HIS A 112 13.30 1.12 11.40
C HIS A 112 13.55 1.86 10.08
N TRP A 113 13.71 3.18 10.12
CA TRP A 113 14.06 3.96 8.94
C TRP A 113 15.52 3.70 8.51
N GLY A 114 15.78 3.79 7.21
CA GLY A 114 17.13 3.60 6.66
C GLY A 114 17.56 2.15 6.46
N HIS A 115 16.80 1.17 6.93
CA HIS A 115 17.12 -0.27 6.80
C HIS A 115 16.63 -0.92 5.50
N GLY A 116 15.98 -0.15 4.61
CA GLY A 116 15.45 -0.69 3.34
C GLY A 116 14.11 -1.42 3.48
N TYR A 117 13.54 -1.54 4.66
CA TYR A 117 12.30 -2.29 4.91
C TYR A 117 11.11 -1.76 4.13
N ALA A 118 10.92 -0.43 4.10
CA ALA A 118 9.84 0.17 3.31
C ALA A 118 9.99 -0.13 1.82
N PHE A 119 11.21 -0.12 1.27
CA PHE A 119 11.47 -0.46 -0.13
C PHE A 119 11.10 -1.92 -0.40
N ALA A 120 11.60 -2.86 0.39
CA ALA A 120 11.34 -4.30 0.21
C ALA A 120 9.83 -4.62 0.33
N ALA A 121 9.15 -4.06 1.33
CA ALA A 121 7.72 -4.26 1.53
C ALA A 121 6.89 -3.69 0.39
N MET A 122 7.16 -2.45 -0.04
CA MET A 122 6.48 -1.83 -1.16
C MET A 122 6.72 -2.59 -2.47
N GLN A 123 7.94 -3.05 -2.72
CA GLN A 123 8.26 -3.85 -3.91
C GLN A 123 7.45 -5.15 -3.94
N ALA A 124 7.32 -5.86 -2.81
CA ALA A 124 6.51 -7.07 -2.72
C ALA A 124 5.03 -6.79 -2.95
N MET A 125 4.49 -5.71 -2.37
CA MET A 125 3.11 -5.29 -2.60
C MET A 125 2.88 -4.93 -4.07
N LEU A 126 3.74 -4.14 -4.70
CA LEU A 126 3.61 -3.74 -6.10
C LEU A 126 3.64 -4.95 -7.03
N ALA A 127 4.53 -5.93 -6.79
CA ALA A 127 4.55 -7.18 -7.55
C ALA A 127 3.23 -7.97 -7.41
N GLN A 128 2.63 -7.97 -6.21
CA GLN A 128 1.33 -8.59 -5.98
C GLN A 128 0.20 -7.85 -6.71
N LEU A 129 0.23 -6.51 -6.74
CA LEU A 129 -0.75 -5.70 -7.47
C LEU A 129 -0.70 -6.00 -8.98
N ASP A 130 0.50 -6.11 -9.54
CA ASP A 130 0.71 -6.43 -10.96
C ASP A 130 0.20 -7.84 -11.30
N SER A 131 0.57 -8.86 -10.50
CA SER A 131 0.35 -10.27 -10.82
C SER A 131 -1.05 -10.76 -10.50
N ALA A 132 -1.58 -10.41 -9.31
CA ALA A 132 -2.85 -10.95 -8.81
C ALA A 132 -4.04 -10.02 -9.05
N TYR A 133 -3.81 -8.71 -9.15
CA TYR A 133 -4.88 -7.72 -9.24
C TYR A 133 -4.94 -7.01 -10.59
N SER A 134 -4.01 -7.29 -11.50
CA SER A 134 -3.93 -6.69 -12.84
C SER A 134 -4.01 -5.16 -12.82
N VAL A 135 -3.36 -4.55 -11.81
CA VAL A 135 -3.26 -3.10 -11.70
C VAL A 135 -2.38 -2.57 -12.83
N THR A 136 -2.84 -1.55 -13.53
CA THR A 136 -2.14 -0.97 -14.70
C THR A 136 -1.30 0.25 -14.33
N SER A 137 -1.70 0.98 -13.27
CA SER A 137 -0.98 2.17 -12.81
C SER A 137 -1.12 2.33 -11.31
N CYS A 138 -0.04 2.73 -10.66
CA CYS A 138 -0.02 3.05 -9.23
C CYS A 138 0.23 4.54 -9.04
N PHE A 139 -0.44 5.14 -8.06
CA PHE A 139 -0.33 6.53 -7.65
C PHE A 139 0.02 6.63 -6.17
N ALA A 140 0.78 7.65 -5.81
CA ALA A 140 1.07 8.00 -4.42
C ALA A 140 1.14 9.52 -4.29
N THR A 141 0.62 10.05 -3.18
CA THR A 141 0.86 11.43 -2.77
C THR A 141 1.89 11.46 -1.66
N VAL A 142 2.72 12.49 -1.65
CA VAL A 142 3.75 12.70 -0.63
C VAL A 142 3.98 14.19 -0.41
N GLU A 143 4.02 14.60 0.84
CA GLU A 143 4.34 15.98 1.20
C GLU A 143 5.75 16.35 0.70
N ALA A 144 5.92 17.53 0.08
CA ALA A 144 7.13 17.95 -0.63
C ALA A 144 8.40 17.96 0.23
N GLY A 145 8.27 18.20 1.55
CA GLY A 145 9.39 18.15 2.50
C GLY A 145 9.80 16.73 2.90
N ASN A 146 9.01 15.70 2.56
CA ASN A 146 9.31 14.30 2.90
C ASN A 146 10.28 13.66 1.90
N LEU A 147 11.51 14.20 1.83
CA LEU A 147 12.54 13.74 0.90
C LEU A 147 12.86 12.25 1.00
N ARG A 148 12.63 11.63 2.17
CA ARG A 148 12.84 10.19 2.36
C ARG A 148 11.83 9.37 1.58
N SER A 149 10.55 9.71 1.69
CA SER A 149 9.47 9.04 0.95
C SER A 149 9.58 9.31 -0.56
N ILE A 150 9.95 10.52 -0.97
CA ILE A 150 10.20 10.86 -2.37
C ILE A 150 11.27 9.95 -2.96
N ARG A 151 12.46 9.87 -2.34
CA ARG A 151 13.54 9.00 -2.82
C ARG A 151 13.16 7.51 -2.85
N LEU A 152 12.30 7.08 -1.93
CA LEU A 152 11.80 5.70 -1.92
C LEU A 152 10.89 5.45 -3.11
N LEU A 153 9.95 6.35 -3.40
CA LEU A 153 9.07 6.26 -4.57
C LEU A 153 9.86 6.27 -5.88
N GLU A 154 10.82 7.16 -6.03
CA GLU A 154 11.72 7.22 -7.21
C GLU A 154 12.47 5.91 -7.42
N ARG A 155 13.04 5.32 -6.36
CA ARG A 155 13.70 4.00 -6.42
C ARG A 155 12.76 2.86 -6.77
N LEU A 156 11.48 2.98 -6.49
CA LEU A 156 10.44 2.01 -6.86
C LEU A 156 9.92 2.25 -8.30
N GLY A 157 10.49 3.20 -9.04
CA GLY A 157 10.11 3.52 -10.41
C GLY A 157 8.89 4.43 -10.53
N PHE A 158 8.55 5.15 -9.47
CA PHE A 158 7.56 6.22 -9.56
C PHE A 158 8.24 7.50 -10.07
N HIS A 159 7.50 8.29 -10.84
CA HIS A 159 7.91 9.58 -11.37
C HIS A 159 6.92 10.65 -10.95
N ALA A 160 7.39 11.88 -10.77
CA ALA A 160 6.51 13.02 -10.50
C ALA A 160 5.47 13.17 -11.62
N ASP A 161 4.22 13.36 -11.22
CA ASP A 161 3.06 13.46 -12.12
C ASP A 161 2.38 14.82 -11.91
N ALA A 162 2.12 15.52 -13.00
CA ALA A 162 1.54 16.87 -12.96
C ALA A 162 0.02 16.87 -13.23
N ARG A 163 -0.66 15.72 -13.18
CA ARG A 163 -2.10 15.61 -13.46
C ARG A 163 -2.95 15.89 -12.21
N PRO A 164 -3.45 17.12 -12.02
CA PRO A 164 -4.22 17.49 -10.83
C PRO A 164 -5.62 16.84 -10.79
N ASP A 165 -6.16 16.45 -11.94
CA ASP A 165 -7.45 15.81 -12.10
C ASP A 165 -7.54 14.43 -11.44
N LEU A 166 -6.41 13.79 -11.18
CA LEU A 166 -6.36 12.47 -10.53
C LEU A 166 -6.49 12.54 -9.00
N VAL A 167 -6.23 13.66 -8.38
CA VAL A 167 -6.06 13.76 -6.93
C VAL A 167 -7.30 14.28 -6.22
N GLY A 168 -8.18 14.99 -6.92
CA GLY A 168 -9.41 15.56 -6.34
C GLY A 168 -9.14 16.49 -5.15
N ASP A 169 -10.19 16.75 -4.34
CA ASP A 169 -10.12 17.63 -3.17
C ASP A 169 -9.37 17.06 -1.95
N GLN A 170 -8.75 15.90 -2.08
CA GLN A 170 -8.08 15.20 -0.97
C GLN A 170 -6.56 15.45 -0.91
N GLN A 171 -6.01 16.25 -1.80
CA GLN A 171 -4.59 16.57 -1.80
C GLN A 171 -4.34 17.81 -0.93
N SER A 172 -3.40 17.69 0.00
CA SER A 172 -2.84 18.85 0.68
C SER A 172 -2.12 19.77 -0.31
N PRO A 173 -2.15 21.10 -0.12
CA PRO A 173 -1.51 22.04 -1.07
C PRO A 173 -0.02 21.79 -1.31
N ASN A 174 0.66 21.12 -0.38
CA ASN A 174 2.08 20.82 -0.44
C ASN A 174 2.39 19.39 -0.91
N ASP A 175 1.38 18.61 -1.28
CA ASP A 175 1.59 17.23 -1.71
C ASP A 175 2.01 17.18 -3.19
N LEU A 176 3.00 16.36 -3.45
CA LEU A 176 3.41 15.97 -4.79
C LEU A 176 2.72 14.66 -5.17
N LEU A 177 2.23 14.61 -6.41
CA LEU A 177 1.71 13.38 -7.00
C LEU A 177 2.86 12.63 -7.69
N PHE A 178 2.91 11.33 -7.45
CA PHE A 178 3.79 10.39 -8.14
C PHE A 178 2.96 9.31 -8.81
N SER A 179 3.41 8.88 -10.00
CA SER A 179 2.78 7.78 -10.75
C SER A 179 3.82 6.77 -11.23
N ARG A 180 3.38 5.51 -11.36
CA ARG A 180 4.13 4.40 -11.93
C ARG A 180 3.20 3.57 -12.80
N GLY A 181 3.53 3.41 -14.09
CA GLY A 181 2.87 2.46 -15.00
C GLY A 181 3.28 1.01 -14.71
N ARG A 182 2.54 0.06 -15.24
CA ARG A 182 2.93 -1.36 -15.23
C ARG A 182 4.23 -1.52 -16.03
N ASP A 183 5.14 -2.33 -15.52
CA ASP A 183 6.34 -2.75 -16.25
C ASP A 183 5.94 -3.78 -17.33
N GLU A 184 5.77 -3.31 -18.56
CA GLU A 184 5.40 -4.15 -19.71
C GLU A 184 6.46 -5.22 -20.04
N SER A 185 7.69 -5.08 -19.54
CA SER A 185 8.77 -6.05 -19.77
C SER A 185 8.56 -7.39 -19.06
N ARG A 186 7.59 -7.49 -18.13
CA ARG A 186 7.25 -8.69 -17.34
C ARG A 186 6.01 -9.44 -17.84
N SER A 187 5.55 -9.25 -19.06
CA SER A 187 4.52 -10.13 -19.65
C SER A 187 5.07 -11.55 -19.71
N PRO A 188 4.36 -12.59 -19.21
CA PRO A 188 4.75 -13.97 -19.44
C PRO A 188 4.77 -14.19 -20.96
N ALA A 189 5.92 -14.63 -21.46
CA ALA A 189 6.12 -14.95 -22.87
C ALA A 189 4.97 -15.83 -23.37
N GLY A 190 4.30 -15.35 -24.44
CA GLY A 190 3.21 -16.05 -25.05
C GLY A 190 3.59 -17.48 -25.38
N SER A 191 2.71 -18.41 -25.03
CA SER A 191 2.74 -19.78 -25.52
C SER A 191 2.72 -19.73 -27.05
N LEU A 192 3.85 -20.01 -27.65
CA LEU A 192 3.93 -20.30 -29.11
C LEU A 192 3.11 -21.57 -29.33
N GLU A 193 1.91 -21.41 -29.84
CA GLU A 193 1.23 -22.49 -30.53
C GLU A 193 2.07 -22.86 -31.77
N GLN A 194 2.77 -23.97 -31.67
CA GLN A 194 3.26 -24.67 -32.83
C GLN A 194 2.10 -25.51 -33.36
N GLY A 195 1.39 -24.95 -34.33
CA GLY A 195 0.57 -25.74 -35.25
C GLY A 195 1.48 -26.38 -36.30
N GLY A 196 1.42 -27.67 -36.40
CA GLY A 196 1.96 -28.50 -37.42
C GLY A 196 0.94 -29.58 -37.76
#